data_60d0a091b462b021f3f90a409d65e59b
#
_entry.id   60d0a091b462b021f3f90a409d65e59b
#
_cell.length_a   1.000
_cell.length_b   1.000
_cell.length_c   1.000
_cell.angle_alpha   90.00
_cell.angle_beta   90.00
_cell.angle_gamma   90.00
#
_symmetry.space_group_name_H-M   'P 1'
#
loop_
_entity.id
_entity.type
_entity.pdbx_description
1 polymer ?
#
loop_
_entity_poly.entity_id
_entity_poly.type
_entity_poly.pdbx_seq_one_letter_code
_entity_poly.pdbx_strand_id
1 'polypeptide(L)'
;MSSIEQRSTLTQFLIEERRRFPQARGDFNALILDVALACKAIAKSVAFGELGGLYGNHAEDQGGSINVQGETQKKLDVLSNQLFVRITEWGGHLAGMASEEMNTPYQIPTRFPRGKYLLVFDPLDGSSNIDVNVSVGSIFSILRHVGQSDPVTEQDFLQPGNQQVAAGYALYGPTTMLILSVGNGVSGFTLDPHLGEFMLTHPRLKVPEQSQEFAINASNSRFWEAPVKRYVDECLAGKTGPRGKDFNMRWIASMVAEAHRILMRGGVFLYPRDSKDPSKPGRLRLLYEANPIGFLMEQAGGRASTGQVPMLTVQPTGLHQRIGLVFGSKEEVERIERYHAEPVEWHDEHNPLFSERGLFRD
;
A
#
# COMPACT_ATOMS: atom_id res chain seq x y z
N MET A 1 -26.65 19.96 -8.54
CA MET A 1 -25.31 20.23 -9.10
C MET A 1 -24.61 21.21 -8.14
N SER A 2 -23.95 20.70 -7.08
CA SER A 2 -23.13 21.55 -6.23
C SER A 2 -21.80 21.76 -6.95
N SER A 3 -21.49 22.98 -7.18
CA SER A 3 -20.48 23.57 -8.04
C SER A 3 -19.12 22.89 -7.99
N ILE A 4 -18.71 22.27 -9.10
CA ILE A 4 -17.32 21.92 -9.45
C ILE A 4 -16.42 23.18 -9.29
N GLU A 5 -16.98 24.38 -9.44
CA GLU A 5 -16.29 25.67 -9.38
C GLU A 5 -15.67 26.06 -8.03
N GLN A 6 -15.93 25.30 -6.94
CA GLN A 6 -15.43 25.65 -5.58
C GLN A 6 -14.41 24.64 -5.01
N ARG A 7 -14.02 23.60 -5.74
CA ARG A 7 -13.08 22.61 -5.23
C ARG A 7 -11.64 22.99 -5.57
N SER A 8 -10.77 22.91 -4.56
CA SER A 8 -9.33 23.16 -4.76
C SER A 8 -8.72 22.06 -5.65
N THR A 9 -7.84 22.45 -6.56
CA THR A 9 -7.00 21.52 -7.31
C THR A 9 -5.88 20.97 -6.41
N LEU A 10 -5.24 19.87 -6.82
CA LEU A 10 -4.04 19.36 -6.16
C LEU A 10 -2.96 20.44 -6.05
N THR A 11 -2.74 21.19 -7.13
CA THR A 11 -1.78 22.31 -7.15
C THR A 11 -2.10 23.36 -6.10
N GLN A 12 -3.35 23.79 -6.00
CA GLN A 12 -3.77 24.77 -4.98
C GLN A 12 -3.57 24.20 -3.57
N PHE A 13 -3.97 22.96 -3.32
CA PHE A 13 -3.78 22.29 -2.03
C PHE A 13 -2.30 22.27 -1.62
N LEU A 14 -1.39 21.87 -2.52
CA LEU A 14 0.04 21.84 -2.25
C LEU A 14 0.64 23.21 -1.95
N ILE A 15 0.15 24.27 -2.62
CA ILE A 15 0.56 25.64 -2.33
C ILE A 15 0.09 26.07 -0.94
N GLU A 16 -1.15 25.73 -0.56
CA GLU A 16 -1.70 26.07 0.75
C GLU A 16 -0.98 25.30 1.87
N GLU A 17 -0.72 24.02 1.70
CA GLU A 17 0.07 23.23 2.66
C GLU A 17 1.50 23.78 2.82
N ARG A 18 2.16 24.17 1.71
CA ARG A 18 3.49 24.80 1.78
C ARG A 18 3.51 26.10 2.59
N ARG A 19 2.44 26.90 2.55
CA ARG A 19 2.36 28.15 3.33
C ARG A 19 2.42 27.89 4.83
N ARG A 20 2.04 26.70 5.29
CA ARG A 20 2.14 26.28 6.71
C ARG A 20 3.57 25.94 7.12
N PHE A 21 4.43 25.67 6.14
CA PHE A 21 5.83 25.28 6.34
C PHE A 21 6.76 26.23 5.57
N PRO A 22 7.10 27.42 6.12
CA PRO A 22 7.88 28.45 5.41
C PRO A 22 9.25 27.97 4.90
N GLN A 23 9.80 26.91 5.49
CA GLN A 23 11.06 26.27 5.09
C GLN A 23 10.92 25.35 3.85
N ALA A 24 9.69 25.01 3.45
CA ALA A 24 9.45 24.12 2.33
C ALA A 24 9.72 24.84 1.00
N ARG A 25 10.62 24.25 0.18
CA ARG A 25 10.93 24.73 -1.16
C ARG A 25 9.96 24.15 -2.19
N GLY A 26 9.86 24.81 -3.36
CA GLY A 26 8.97 24.40 -4.45
C GLY A 26 9.23 23.02 -5.03
N ASP A 27 10.47 22.50 -4.88
CA ASP A 27 10.92 21.20 -5.42
C ASP A 27 10.01 20.02 -4.98
N PHE A 28 9.58 20.03 -3.72
CA PHE A 28 8.69 18.99 -3.19
C PHE A 28 7.32 19.01 -3.88
N ASN A 29 6.72 20.19 -4.04
CA ASN A 29 5.43 20.31 -4.71
C ASN A 29 5.52 19.90 -6.17
N ALA A 30 6.60 20.29 -6.85
CA ALA A 30 6.84 19.91 -8.25
C ALA A 30 6.97 18.39 -8.39
N LEU A 31 7.71 17.72 -7.49
CA LEU A 31 7.81 16.26 -7.47
C LEU A 31 6.45 15.57 -7.30
N ILE A 32 5.60 16.05 -6.38
CA ILE A 32 4.24 15.50 -6.20
C ILE A 32 3.41 15.67 -7.48
N LEU A 33 3.54 16.81 -8.18
CA LEU A 33 2.83 17.04 -9.44
C LEU A 33 3.33 16.13 -10.56
N ASP A 34 4.64 15.85 -10.62
CA ASP A 34 5.23 14.90 -11.58
C ASP A 34 4.70 13.48 -11.30
N VAL A 35 4.66 13.05 -10.04
CA VAL A 35 4.05 11.76 -9.65
C VAL A 35 2.57 11.72 -10.03
N ALA A 36 1.82 12.79 -9.76
CA ALA A 36 0.41 12.89 -10.15
C ALA A 36 0.23 12.81 -11.67
N LEU A 37 1.15 13.40 -12.45
CA LEU A 37 1.14 13.29 -13.91
C LEU A 37 1.41 11.86 -14.38
N ALA A 38 2.35 11.15 -13.75
CA ALA A 38 2.58 9.73 -14.02
C ALA A 38 1.29 8.90 -13.75
N CYS A 39 0.65 9.12 -12.61
CA CYS A 39 -0.62 8.47 -12.28
C CYS A 39 -1.74 8.78 -13.29
N LYS A 40 -1.84 10.02 -13.80
CA LYS A 40 -2.81 10.38 -14.86
C LYS A 40 -2.53 9.60 -16.16
N ALA A 41 -1.26 9.46 -16.54
CA ALA A 41 -0.87 8.71 -17.73
C ALA A 41 -1.18 7.21 -17.58
N ILE A 42 -0.90 6.62 -16.42
CA ILE A 42 -1.22 5.23 -16.13
C ILE A 42 -2.75 5.02 -16.10
N ALA A 43 -3.51 5.92 -15.45
CA ALA A 43 -4.97 5.86 -15.43
C ALA A 43 -5.56 5.78 -16.84
N LYS A 44 -5.02 6.57 -17.78
CA LYS A 44 -5.42 6.53 -19.18
C LYS A 44 -5.09 5.17 -19.81
N SER A 45 -3.89 4.63 -19.57
CA SER A 45 -3.47 3.34 -20.09
C SER A 45 -4.35 2.20 -19.56
N VAL A 46 -4.63 2.19 -18.26
CA VAL A 46 -5.53 1.23 -17.60
C VAL A 46 -6.94 1.31 -18.22
N ALA A 47 -7.47 2.52 -18.44
CA ALA A 47 -8.80 2.70 -19.03
C ALA A 47 -8.88 2.24 -20.50
N PHE A 48 -7.79 2.27 -21.24
CA PHE A 48 -7.71 1.70 -22.59
C PHE A 48 -7.65 0.17 -22.56
N GLY A 49 -6.97 -0.41 -21.58
CA GLY A 49 -6.93 -1.85 -21.36
C GLY A 49 -6.69 -2.66 -22.62
N GLU A 50 -7.59 -3.59 -22.90
CA GLU A 50 -7.54 -4.47 -24.08
C GLU A 50 -7.63 -3.70 -25.40
N LEU A 51 -8.37 -2.59 -25.48
CA LEU A 51 -8.41 -1.74 -26.68
C LEU A 51 -7.03 -1.18 -27.04
N GLY A 52 -6.16 -0.99 -26.06
CA GLY A 52 -4.77 -0.58 -26.25
C GLY A 52 -3.80 -1.74 -26.47
N GLY A 53 -4.26 -2.99 -26.44
CA GLY A 53 -3.39 -4.17 -26.45
C GLY A 53 -2.50 -4.30 -25.22
N LEU A 54 -2.92 -3.72 -24.08
CA LEU A 54 -2.13 -3.56 -22.89
C LEU A 54 -2.34 -4.67 -21.84
N TYR A 55 -3.31 -5.57 -22.06
CA TYR A 55 -3.54 -6.72 -21.21
C TYR A 55 -2.60 -7.88 -21.58
N GLY A 56 -2.54 -8.88 -20.72
CA GLY A 56 -1.69 -10.04 -20.88
C GLY A 56 -0.25 -9.84 -20.40
N ASN A 57 0.52 -10.90 -20.54
CA ASN A 57 1.90 -10.93 -20.06
C ASN A 57 2.84 -10.18 -21.02
N HIS A 58 3.87 -9.58 -20.47
CA HIS A 58 4.94 -8.99 -21.25
C HIS A 58 5.74 -10.12 -21.95
N ALA A 59 6.06 -9.96 -23.24
CA ALA A 59 6.81 -10.94 -24.05
C ALA A 59 6.17 -12.36 -24.10
N GLU A 60 4.86 -12.43 -24.43
CA GLU A 60 4.10 -13.70 -24.59
C GLU A 60 4.78 -14.70 -25.53
N ASP A 61 5.44 -14.24 -26.59
CA ASP A 61 6.15 -15.07 -27.59
C ASP A 61 7.39 -15.79 -27.01
N GLN A 62 7.81 -15.44 -25.78
CA GLN A 62 9.01 -16.00 -25.12
C GLN A 62 8.72 -16.61 -23.74
N GLY A 63 7.47 -16.93 -23.42
CA GLY A 63 7.11 -17.52 -22.12
C GLY A 63 6.91 -16.53 -20.97
N GLY A 64 6.80 -15.25 -21.25
CA GLY A 64 6.67 -14.16 -20.28
C GLY A 64 8.01 -13.66 -19.75
N SER A 65 8.16 -12.36 -19.53
CA SER A 65 9.26 -11.85 -18.72
C SER A 65 8.94 -12.08 -17.23
N ILE A 66 9.93 -12.56 -16.50
CA ILE A 66 9.83 -12.74 -15.04
C ILE A 66 10.56 -11.54 -14.42
N ASN A 67 9.90 -10.87 -13.48
CA ASN A 67 10.57 -9.79 -12.74
C ASN A 67 11.60 -10.38 -11.77
N VAL A 68 12.37 -9.50 -11.17
CA VAL A 68 13.41 -9.81 -10.19
C VAL A 68 12.93 -10.65 -8.99
N GLN A 69 11.64 -10.75 -8.83
CA GLN A 69 10.99 -11.44 -7.72
C GLN A 69 10.41 -12.80 -8.11
N GLY A 70 10.59 -13.21 -9.38
CA GLY A 70 10.05 -14.46 -9.91
C GLY A 70 8.57 -14.40 -10.28
N GLU A 71 8.00 -13.20 -10.44
CA GLU A 71 6.61 -13.00 -10.83
C GLU A 71 6.53 -12.68 -12.32
N THR A 72 5.49 -13.17 -13.01
CA THR A 72 5.28 -12.89 -14.43
C THR A 72 4.81 -11.44 -14.58
N GLN A 73 5.62 -10.61 -15.26
CA GLN A 73 5.29 -9.22 -15.52
C GLN A 73 4.14 -9.09 -16.54
N LYS A 74 3.20 -8.22 -16.23
CA LYS A 74 2.19 -7.76 -17.18
C LYS A 74 2.75 -6.64 -18.06
N LYS A 75 2.20 -6.46 -19.25
CA LYS A 75 2.55 -5.33 -20.15
C LYS A 75 2.37 -3.98 -19.46
N LEU A 76 1.30 -3.86 -18.66
CA LEU A 76 1.01 -2.64 -17.90
C LEU A 76 2.00 -2.38 -16.77
N ASP A 77 2.58 -3.42 -16.11
CA ASP A 77 3.63 -3.22 -15.10
C ASP A 77 4.83 -2.50 -15.71
N VAL A 78 5.31 -3.02 -16.85
CA VAL A 78 6.45 -2.46 -17.57
C VAL A 78 6.16 -1.03 -18.04
N LEU A 79 4.98 -0.80 -18.63
CA LEU A 79 4.58 0.53 -19.10
C LEU A 79 4.46 1.52 -17.94
N SER A 80 3.84 1.12 -16.83
CA SER A 80 3.65 1.96 -15.65
C SER A 80 4.98 2.34 -15.01
N ASN A 81 5.90 1.38 -14.91
CA ASN A 81 7.26 1.65 -14.42
C ASN A 81 8.00 2.65 -15.33
N GLN A 82 7.92 2.47 -16.65
CA GLN A 82 8.53 3.41 -17.61
C GLN A 82 7.92 4.82 -17.52
N LEU A 83 6.61 4.93 -17.31
CA LEU A 83 5.93 6.22 -17.14
C LEU A 83 6.39 6.94 -15.89
N PHE A 84 6.48 6.24 -14.74
CA PHE A 84 7.03 6.83 -13.51
C PHE A 84 8.45 7.36 -13.74
N VAL A 85 9.34 6.53 -14.26
CA VAL A 85 10.73 6.93 -14.49
C VAL A 85 10.82 8.15 -15.40
N ARG A 86 10.23 8.09 -16.61
CA ARG A 86 10.35 9.14 -17.61
C ARG A 86 9.74 10.48 -17.20
N ILE A 87 8.67 10.44 -16.43
CA ILE A 87 7.98 11.66 -16.01
C ILE A 87 8.69 12.32 -14.84
N THR A 88 9.39 11.57 -13.97
CA THR A 88 9.97 12.13 -12.75
C THR A 88 11.48 12.33 -12.80
N GLU A 89 12.22 11.73 -13.79
CA GLU A 89 13.68 11.76 -13.81
C GLU A 89 14.29 13.14 -14.14
N TRP A 90 13.58 13.98 -14.89
CA TRP A 90 14.14 15.20 -15.50
C TRP A 90 13.94 16.47 -14.67
N GLY A 91 13.01 16.46 -13.69
CA GLY A 91 12.58 17.66 -12.95
C GLY A 91 13.64 18.24 -11.99
N GLY A 92 14.76 17.55 -11.75
CA GLY A 92 15.81 18.02 -10.83
C GLY A 92 15.45 17.92 -9.35
N HIS A 93 14.42 17.13 -9.00
CA HIS A 93 13.92 16.98 -7.64
C HIS A 93 14.45 15.72 -6.96
N LEU A 94 14.80 14.70 -7.76
CA LEU A 94 15.21 13.37 -7.32
C LEU A 94 16.75 13.20 -7.35
N ALA A 95 17.26 12.51 -6.33
CA ALA A 95 18.60 11.94 -6.31
C ALA A 95 18.60 10.55 -6.98
N GLY A 96 17.53 9.80 -6.82
CA GLY A 96 17.33 8.48 -7.40
C GLY A 96 15.94 7.94 -7.14
N MET A 97 15.64 6.77 -7.71
CA MET A 97 14.37 6.08 -7.56
C MET A 97 14.56 4.60 -7.25
N ALA A 98 13.61 4.00 -6.54
CA ALA A 98 13.50 2.55 -6.36
C ALA A 98 12.08 2.11 -6.72
N SER A 99 11.98 1.07 -7.53
CA SER A 99 10.71 0.50 -7.97
C SER A 99 10.66 -0.99 -7.65
N GLU A 100 9.47 -1.49 -7.40
CA GLU A 100 9.23 -2.93 -7.28
C GLU A 100 9.71 -3.71 -8.49
N GLU A 101 9.64 -3.10 -9.69
CA GLU A 101 9.98 -3.71 -10.97
C GLU A 101 11.46 -3.60 -11.35
N MET A 102 12.28 -2.96 -10.53
CA MET A 102 13.72 -2.74 -10.80
C MET A 102 14.60 -3.41 -9.74
N ASN A 103 15.62 -4.16 -10.16
CA ASN A 103 16.57 -4.86 -9.27
C ASN A 103 17.38 -3.92 -8.37
N THR A 104 17.74 -2.77 -8.90
CA THR A 104 18.66 -1.81 -8.28
C THR A 104 18.08 -0.41 -8.38
N PRO A 105 18.56 0.52 -7.53
CA PRO A 105 18.14 1.91 -7.63
C PRO A 105 18.39 2.50 -9.01
N TYR A 106 17.41 3.20 -9.54
CA TYR A 106 17.53 3.96 -10.78
C TYR A 106 18.34 5.22 -10.52
N GLN A 107 19.42 5.37 -11.28
CA GLN A 107 20.28 6.55 -11.24
C GLN A 107 19.73 7.64 -12.17
N ILE A 108 19.57 8.85 -11.67
CA ILE A 108 19.19 9.98 -12.50
C ILE A 108 20.30 10.21 -13.54
N PRO A 109 19.98 10.19 -14.86
CA PRO A 109 20.96 10.41 -15.90
C PRO A 109 21.73 11.73 -15.72
N THR A 110 23.01 11.74 -16.01
CA THR A 110 23.90 12.91 -15.80
C THR A 110 23.49 14.16 -16.57
N ARG A 111 22.68 14.00 -17.62
CA ARG A 111 22.10 15.12 -18.39
C ARG A 111 21.03 15.91 -17.61
N PHE A 112 20.53 15.36 -16.51
CA PHE A 112 19.53 16.00 -15.67
C PHE A 112 20.13 16.40 -14.33
N PRO A 113 19.69 17.52 -13.73
CA PRO A 113 20.12 17.90 -12.40
C PRO A 113 19.58 16.89 -11.37
N ARG A 114 20.34 16.67 -10.31
CA ARG A 114 19.93 15.83 -9.18
C ARG A 114 19.39 16.67 -8.04
N GLY A 115 18.37 16.15 -7.36
CA GLY A 115 17.72 16.79 -6.23
C GLY A 115 18.03 16.08 -4.90
N LYS A 116 17.19 16.34 -3.90
CA LYS A 116 17.39 15.89 -2.52
C LYS A 116 16.36 14.86 -2.05
N TYR A 117 15.53 14.39 -2.96
CA TYR A 117 14.50 13.40 -2.65
C TYR A 117 14.80 12.05 -3.32
N LEU A 118 14.30 11.00 -2.70
CA LEU A 118 14.24 9.65 -3.25
C LEU A 118 12.78 9.31 -3.46
N LEU A 119 12.44 8.76 -4.62
CA LEU A 119 11.10 8.25 -4.92
C LEU A 119 11.12 6.72 -4.84
N VAL A 120 10.21 6.17 -4.04
CA VAL A 120 9.99 4.73 -3.89
C VAL A 120 8.57 4.43 -4.37
N PHE A 121 8.38 3.46 -5.25
CA PHE A 121 7.07 3.19 -5.81
C PHE A 121 6.86 1.74 -6.25
N ASP A 122 5.61 1.29 -6.12
CA ASP A 122 5.02 0.18 -6.85
C ASP A 122 4.23 0.78 -8.01
N PRO A 123 4.65 0.56 -9.25
CA PRO A 123 4.01 1.21 -10.39
C PRO A 123 2.59 0.71 -10.65
N LEU A 124 2.25 -0.54 -10.29
CA LEU A 124 0.92 -1.11 -10.52
C LEU A 124 0.57 -2.22 -9.53
N ASP A 125 0.22 -1.86 -8.28
CA ASP A 125 -0.30 -2.79 -7.28
C ASP A 125 -1.59 -3.47 -7.76
N GLY A 126 -1.67 -4.78 -7.53
CA GLY A 126 -2.82 -5.59 -7.91
C GLY A 126 -2.85 -5.97 -9.39
N SER A 127 -1.74 -5.88 -10.12
CA SER A 127 -1.65 -6.15 -11.56
C SER A 127 -2.15 -7.53 -11.98
N SER A 128 -2.11 -8.52 -11.10
CA SER A 128 -2.71 -9.85 -11.34
C SER A 128 -4.23 -9.80 -11.60
N ASN A 129 -4.90 -8.72 -11.22
CA ASN A 129 -6.33 -8.52 -11.38
C ASN A 129 -6.70 -7.69 -12.62
N ILE A 130 -5.73 -7.20 -13.38
CA ILE A 130 -5.98 -6.29 -14.49
C ILE A 130 -6.78 -6.97 -15.61
N ASP A 131 -6.48 -8.22 -15.91
CA ASP A 131 -7.12 -9.00 -16.96
C ASP A 131 -8.58 -9.35 -16.64
N VAL A 132 -8.99 -9.22 -15.38
CA VAL A 132 -10.37 -9.46 -14.92
C VAL A 132 -11.08 -8.15 -14.51
N ASN A 133 -10.51 -7.02 -14.89
CA ASN A 133 -11.09 -5.68 -14.74
C ASN A 133 -11.41 -5.29 -13.29
N VAL A 134 -10.61 -5.74 -12.33
CA VAL A 134 -10.67 -5.29 -10.94
C VAL A 134 -9.78 -4.06 -10.76
N SER A 135 -10.16 -3.17 -9.84
CA SER A 135 -9.39 -1.95 -9.55
C SER A 135 -7.95 -2.28 -9.15
N VAL A 136 -7.01 -1.58 -9.75
CA VAL A 136 -5.58 -1.61 -9.49
C VAL A 136 -5.10 -0.20 -9.14
N GLY A 137 -3.84 -0.03 -8.77
CA GLY A 137 -3.34 1.29 -8.46
C GLY A 137 -1.83 1.40 -8.42
N SER A 138 -1.32 2.61 -8.30
CA SER A 138 0.11 2.88 -8.09
C SER A 138 0.32 3.39 -6.68
N ILE A 139 1.34 2.88 -5.99
CA ILE A 139 1.68 3.28 -4.62
C ILE A 139 3.03 3.98 -4.65
N PHE A 140 3.19 5.05 -3.90
CA PHE A 140 4.45 5.77 -3.83
C PHE A 140 4.74 6.34 -2.44
N SER A 141 6.02 6.54 -2.17
CA SER A 141 6.49 7.35 -1.05
C SER A 141 7.71 8.16 -1.44
N ILE A 142 7.93 9.26 -0.72
CA ILE A 142 9.04 10.16 -0.90
C ILE A 142 9.87 10.17 0.40
N LEU A 143 11.16 9.92 0.24
CA LEU A 143 12.16 10.00 1.31
C LEU A 143 13.12 11.16 1.06
N ARG A 144 13.85 11.57 2.09
CA ARG A 144 14.99 12.49 1.91
C ARG A 144 16.25 11.71 1.60
N HIS A 145 17.03 12.18 0.65
CA HIS A 145 18.38 11.71 0.44
C HIS A 145 19.30 12.35 1.50
N VAL A 146 19.63 11.58 2.52
CA VAL A 146 20.40 12.07 3.69
C VAL A 146 21.90 11.86 3.50
N GLY A 147 22.29 10.75 2.87
CA GLY A 147 23.68 10.29 2.77
C GLY A 147 24.56 11.10 1.79
N GLN A 148 23.96 11.90 0.91
CA GLN A 148 24.67 12.65 -0.15
C GLN A 148 25.59 11.78 -1.03
N SER A 149 25.36 10.45 -1.06
CA SER A 149 26.09 9.53 -1.94
C SER A 149 25.82 9.86 -3.41
N ASP A 150 26.85 9.84 -4.23
CA ASP A 150 26.75 10.01 -5.69
C ASP A 150 27.70 9.01 -6.36
N PRO A 151 27.19 7.96 -7.00
CA PRO A 151 25.77 7.62 -7.25
C PRO A 151 24.99 7.17 -6.00
N VAL A 152 23.65 7.26 -6.07
CA VAL A 152 22.74 6.75 -5.02
C VAL A 152 22.91 5.25 -4.89
N THR A 153 22.90 4.76 -3.65
CA THR A 153 23.04 3.33 -3.33
C THR A 153 21.72 2.76 -2.77
N GLU A 154 21.63 1.45 -2.69
CA GLU A 154 20.50 0.79 -2.00
C GLU A 154 20.33 1.29 -0.56
N GLN A 155 21.45 1.51 0.14
CA GLN A 155 21.44 1.94 1.54
C GLN A 155 20.72 3.28 1.75
N ASP A 156 20.71 4.16 0.76
CA ASP A 156 20.02 5.45 0.85
C ASP A 156 18.48 5.31 0.95
N PHE A 157 17.94 4.21 0.42
CA PHE A 157 16.52 3.88 0.46
C PHE A 157 16.11 3.09 1.71
N LEU A 158 17.05 2.47 2.42
CA LEU A 158 16.76 1.62 3.58
C LEU A 158 16.43 2.45 4.82
N GLN A 159 15.42 3.31 4.71
CA GLN A 159 14.92 4.16 5.79
C GLN A 159 13.62 3.58 6.34
N PRO A 160 13.41 3.58 7.68
CA PRO A 160 12.14 3.13 8.26
C PRO A 160 10.99 4.02 7.83
N GLY A 161 9.77 3.45 7.85
CA GLY A 161 8.57 4.11 7.31
C GLY A 161 8.22 5.47 7.94
N ASN A 162 8.66 5.72 9.19
CA ASN A 162 8.48 7.02 9.86
C ASN A 162 9.38 8.15 9.30
N GLN A 163 10.33 7.85 8.41
CA GLN A 163 11.17 8.84 7.74
C GLN A 163 10.55 9.32 6.42
N GLN A 164 9.43 8.78 6.00
CA GLN A 164 8.71 9.25 4.82
C GLN A 164 8.27 10.71 5.00
N VAL A 165 8.54 11.55 4.00
CA VAL A 165 8.07 12.96 3.99
C VAL A 165 6.72 13.11 3.30
N ALA A 166 6.37 12.15 2.47
CA ALA A 166 5.04 11.99 1.87
C ALA A 166 4.84 10.54 1.47
N ALA A 167 3.57 10.12 1.44
CA ALA A 167 3.16 8.88 0.82
C ALA A 167 1.78 9.06 0.19
N GLY A 168 1.50 8.25 -0.81
CA GLY A 168 0.22 8.27 -1.50
C GLY A 168 0.02 7.05 -2.39
N TYR A 169 -1.18 6.95 -2.90
CA TYR A 169 -1.50 6.02 -3.98
C TYR A 169 -2.52 6.62 -4.93
N ALA A 170 -2.47 6.20 -6.18
CA ALA A 170 -3.55 6.39 -7.13
C ALA A 170 -4.33 5.08 -7.25
N LEU A 171 -5.66 5.16 -7.18
CA LEU A 171 -6.56 4.04 -7.42
C LEU A 171 -7.22 4.22 -8.79
N TYR A 172 -7.06 3.22 -9.64
CA TYR A 172 -7.68 3.15 -10.98
C TYR A 172 -8.92 2.24 -10.91
N GLY A 173 -10.05 2.85 -10.56
CA GLY A 173 -11.34 2.19 -10.37
C GLY A 173 -12.44 2.88 -11.18
N PRO A 174 -13.71 2.83 -10.72
CA PRO A 174 -14.82 3.53 -11.35
C PRO A 174 -14.57 5.02 -11.60
N THR A 175 -13.77 5.63 -10.71
CA THR A 175 -13.10 6.92 -10.90
C THR A 175 -11.64 6.78 -10.53
N THR A 176 -10.78 7.59 -11.15
CA THR A 176 -9.37 7.65 -10.72
C THR A 176 -9.26 8.59 -9.52
N MET A 177 -8.72 8.07 -8.43
CA MET A 177 -8.51 8.85 -7.21
C MET A 177 -7.03 8.85 -6.82
N LEU A 178 -6.55 9.99 -6.34
CA LEU A 178 -5.24 10.14 -5.70
C LEU A 178 -5.46 10.35 -4.21
N ILE A 179 -4.89 9.51 -3.38
CA ILE A 179 -4.84 9.67 -1.94
C ILE A 179 -3.43 10.07 -1.56
N LEU A 180 -3.33 11.14 -0.77
CA LEU A 180 -2.05 11.76 -0.46
C LEU A 180 -1.97 12.21 1.00
N SER A 181 -0.84 11.96 1.63
CA SER A 181 -0.40 12.61 2.87
C SER A 181 0.97 13.25 2.67
N VAL A 182 1.09 14.48 3.11
CA VAL A 182 2.36 15.22 3.20
C VAL A 182 2.78 15.43 4.67
N GLY A 183 2.34 14.51 5.55
CA GLY A 183 2.64 14.51 6.99
C GLY A 183 1.66 15.32 7.86
N ASN A 184 0.53 15.76 7.30
CA ASN A 184 -0.50 16.54 8.01
C ASN A 184 -1.92 16.01 7.72
N GLY A 185 -2.15 14.72 8.03
CA GLY A 185 -3.38 14.03 7.71
C GLY A 185 -3.43 13.54 6.26
N VAL A 186 -4.54 12.97 5.86
CA VAL A 186 -4.75 12.35 4.54
C VAL A 186 -5.84 13.08 3.78
N SER A 187 -5.59 13.37 2.52
CA SER A 187 -6.54 13.99 1.60
C SER A 187 -6.75 13.13 0.36
N GLY A 188 -7.99 13.10 -0.14
CA GLY A 188 -8.39 12.38 -1.34
C GLY A 188 -8.81 13.31 -2.45
N PHE A 189 -8.28 13.08 -3.64
CA PHE A 189 -8.55 13.85 -4.86
C PHE A 189 -9.14 12.94 -5.92
N THR A 190 -10.13 13.41 -6.63
CA THR A 190 -10.71 12.71 -7.78
C THR A 190 -10.24 13.38 -9.07
N LEU A 191 -9.79 12.59 -10.03
CA LEU A 191 -9.41 13.11 -11.34
C LEU A 191 -10.66 13.56 -12.10
N ASP A 192 -10.69 14.84 -12.46
CA ASP A 192 -11.64 15.32 -13.46
C ASP A 192 -11.09 15.00 -14.85
N PRO A 193 -11.73 14.09 -15.60
CA PRO A 193 -11.20 13.65 -16.89
C PRO A 193 -11.28 14.73 -17.99
N HIS A 194 -12.13 15.76 -17.82
CA HIS A 194 -12.26 16.85 -18.79
C HIS A 194 -11.20 17.93 -18.58
N LEU A 195 -10.94 18.29 -17.30
CA LEU A 195 -9.89 19.25 -16.96
C LEU A 195 -8.51 18.60 -16.93
N GLY A 196 -8.43 17.27 -16.77
CA GLY A 196 -7.18 16.57 -16.55
C GLY A 196 -6.54 16.90 -15.19
N GLU A 197 -7.33 17.34 -14.21
CA GLU A 197 -6.84 17.77 -12.89
C GLU A 197 -7.41 16.96 -11.74
N PHE A 198 -6.58 16.72 -10.73
CA PHE A 198 -7.02 16.14 -9.47
C PHE A 198 -7.70 17.19 -8.59
N MET A 199 -9.00 17.02 -8.33
CA MET A 199 -9.83 17.90 -7.53
C MET A 199 -9.99 17.36 -6.12
N LEU A 200 -9.77 18.17 -5.10
CA LEU A 200 -9.94 17.79 -3.69
C LEU A 200 -11.41 17.44 -3.40
N THR A 201 -11.69 16.16 -3.20
CA THR A 201 -13.05 15.66 -2.92
C THR A 201 -13.23 15.15 -1.49
N HIS A 202 -12.15 14.75 -0.85
CA HIS A 202 -12.15 14.18 0.51
C HIS A 202 -11.05 14.86 1.34
N PRO A 203 -11.32 16.03 1.93
CA PRO A 203 -10.37 16.66 2.83
C PRO A 203 -10.34 15.91 4.17
N ARG A 204 -9.13 15.64 4.70
CA ARG A 204 -8.93 15.06 6.03
C ARG A 204 -9.66 13.73 6.26
N LEU A 205 -9.37 12.74 5.42
CA LEU A 205 -9.84 11.37 5.61
C LEU A 205 -9.42 10.84 6.98
N LYS A 206 -10.35 10.13 7.63
CA LYS A 206 -10.10 9.48 8.92
C LYS A 206 -10.64 8.05 8.89
N VAL A 207 -9.82 7.12 9.35
CA VAL A 207 -10.23 5.74 9.58
C VAL A 207 -10.99 5.68 10.91
N PRO A 208 -12.22 5.15 10.95
CA PRO A 208 -12.93 4.91 12.21
C PRO A 208 -12.11 3.99 13.12
N GLU A 209 -12.07 4.30 14.43
CA GLU A 209 -11.32 3.49 15.40
C GLU A 209 -11.87 2.07 15.51
N GLN A 210 -13.20 1.91 15.38
CA GLN A 210 -13.89 0.63 15.43
C GLN A 210 -14.42 0.23 14.05
N SER A 211 -14.49 -1.06 13.80
CA SER A 211 -15.08 -1.62 12.58
C SER A 211 -15.80 -2.93 12.81
N GLN A 212 -16.58 -3.33 11.80
CA GLN A 212 -17.21 -4.63 11.66
C GLN A 212 -16.89 -5.26 10.30
N GLU A 213 -15.78 -4.85 9.69
CA GLU A 213 -15.30 -5.43 8.44
C GLU A 213 -13.85 -5.90 8.59
N PHE A 214 -13.56 -7.06 8.03
CA PHE A 214 -12.19 -7.57 7.91
C PHE A 214 -11.95 -8.15 6.52
N ALA A 215 -10.70 -8.13 6.08
CA ALA A 215 -10.26 -8.67 4.82
C ALA A 215 -9.05 -9.56 5.04
N ILE A 216 -9.16 -10.82 4.63
CA ILE A 216 -8.07 -11.81 4.67
C ILE A 216 -8.31 -12.86 3.61
N ASN A 217 -7.25 -13.42 3.03
CA ASN A 217 -7.37 -14.56 2.12
C ASN A 217 -7.64 -15.84 2.91
N ALA A 218 -8.93 -16.19 3.04
CA ALA A 218 -9.38 -17.35 3.79
C ALA A 218 -8.83 -18.69 3.28
N SER A 219 -8.40 -18.79 2.01
CA SER A 219 -7.80 -20.00 1.47
C SER A 219 -6.47 -20.39 2.15
N ASN A 220 -5.84 -19.44 2.85
CA ASN A 220 -4.62 -19.65 3.61
C ASN A 220 -4.87 -20.02 5.10
N SER A 221 -6.12 -20.23 5.52
CA SER A 221 -6.48 -20.44 6.95
C SER A 221 -5.68 -21.53 7.64
N ARG A 222 -5.34 -22.60 6.91
CA ARG A 222 -4.53 -23.72 7.43
C ARG A 222 -3.06 -23.37 7.71
N PHE A 223 -2.62 -22.21 7.26
CA PHE A 223 -1.22 -21.75 7.41
C PHE A 223 -1.10 -20.55 8.37
N TRP A 224 -2.22 -20.00 8.82
CA TRP A 224 -2.18 -18.85 9.72
C TRP A 224 -1.56 -19.20 11.06
N GLU A 225 -0.87 -18.23 11.64
CA GLU A 225 -0.43 -18.30 13.03
C GLU A 225 -1.64 -18.28 13.98
N ALA A 226 -1.51 -18.89 15.14
CA ALA A 226 -2.60 -19.02 16.10
C ALA A 226 -3.29 -17.68 16.47
N PRO A 227 -2.57 -16.56 16.69
CA PRO A 227 -3.21 -15.26 16.96
C PRO A 227 -4.10 -14.76 15.83
N VAL A 228 -3.69 -14.95 14.58
CA VAL A 228 -4.47 -14.56 13.39
C VAL A 228 -5.71 -15.43 13.27
N LYS A 229 -5.55 -16.74 13.46
CA LYS A 229 -6.67 -17.68 13.44
C LYS A 229 -7.69 -17.34 14.52
N ARG A 230 -7.24 -17.09 15.75
CA ARG A 230 -8.11 -16.65 16.86
C ARG A 230 -8.90 -15.40 16.48
N TYR A 231 -8.22 -14.38 15.94
CA TYR A 231 -8.90 -13.15 15.54
C TYR A 231 -10.01 -13.39 14.52
N VAL A 232 -9.74 -14.18 13.50
CA VAL A 232 -10.73 -14.50 12.45
C VAL A 232 -11.87 -15.35 12.99
N ASP A 233 -11.59 -16.37 13.79
CA ASP A 233 -12.60 -17.23 14.41
C ASP A 233 -13.54 -16.41 15.30
N GLU A 234 -13.04 -15.44 16.07
CA GLU A 234 -13.86 -14.53 16.86
C GLU A 234 -14.74 -13.61 15.99
N CYS A 235 -14.24 -13.14 14.84
CA CYS A 235 -15.03 -12.38 13.87
C CYS A 235 -16.17 -13.24 13.28
N LEU A 236 -15.87 -14.49 12.94
CA LEU A 236 -16.84 -15.44 12.36
C LEU A 236 -17.88 -15.91 13.38
N ALA A 237 -17.53 -15.97 14.66
CA ALA A 237 -18.48 -16.33 15.74
C ALA A 237 -19.58 -15.28 15.93
N GLY A 238 -19.39 -14.07 15.45
CA GLY A 238 -20.40 -13.02 15.42
C GLY A 238 -20.93 -12.63 16.80
N LYS A 239 -22.24 -12.34 16.89
CA LYS A 239 -22.94 -11.92 18.13
C LYS A 239 -22.86 -12.94 19.25
N THR A 240 -22.76 -14.21 18.92
CA THR A 240 -22.76 -15.31 19.91
C THR A 240 -21.32 -15.55 20.44
N GLY A 241 -20.33 -14.99 19.80
CA GLY A 241 -18.92 -15.11 20.18
C GLY A 241 -18.44 -13.97 21.10
N PRO A 242 -17.16 -13.98 21.46
CA PRO A 242 -16.59 -13.06 22.44
C PRO A 242 -16.61 -11.59 22.00
N ARG A 243 -16.80 -11.32 20.69
CA ARG A 243 -16.89 -9.95 20.15
C ARG A 243 -18.26 -9.31 20.35
N GLY A 244 -19.34 -10.10 20.54
CA GLY A 244 -20.71 -9.65 20.74
C GLY A 244 -21.31 -8.86 19.56
N LYS A 245 -20.68 -8.90 18.38
CA LYS A 245 -21.09 -8.20 17.16
C LYS A 245 -20.77 -9.00 15.91
N ASP A 246 -21.58 -8.83 14.87
CA ASP A 246 -21.33 -9.48 13.58
C ASP A 246 -20.27 -8.74 12.78
N PHE A 247 -19.46 -9.49 12.03
CA PHE A 247 -18.46 -8.97 11.12
C PHE A 247 -18.74 -9.41 9.68
N ASN A 248 -18.40 -8.56 8.71
CA ASN A 248 -18.43 -8.90 7.30
C ASN A 248 -17.01 -9.09 6.77
N MET A 249 -16.76 -10.23 6.14
CA MET A 249 -15.52 -10.41 5.38
C MET A 249 -15.63 -9.71 4.03
N ARG A 250 -14.60 -8.91 3.70
CA ARG A 250 -14.47 -8.21 2.43
C ARG A 250 -13.07 -8.50 1.86
N TRP A 251 -12.99 -9.16 0.73
CA TRP A 251 -11.72 -9.49 0.08
C TRP A 251 -11.77 -9.11 -1.39
N ILE A 252 -10.97 -8.12 -1.81
CA ILE A 252 -10.89 -7.62 -3.20
C ILE A 252 -9.69 -8.23 -3.92
N ALA A 253 -8.70 -8.74 -3.19
CA ALA A 253 -7.44 -9.28 -3.70
C ALA A 253 -6.56 -8.22 -4.42
N SER A 254 -6.75 -6.93 -4.13
CA SER A 254 -5.92 -5.80 -4.53
C SER A 254 -5.69 -4.96 -3.28
N MET A 255 -4.44 -4.84 -2.83
CA MET A 255 -4.14 -4.19 -1.55
C MET A 255 -4.49 -2.69 -1.60
N VAL A 256 -4.19 -2.02 -2.70
CA VAL A 256 -4.53 -0.59 -2.87
C VAL A 256 -6.05 -0.37 -2.80
N ALA A 257 -6.85 -1.28 -3.36
CA ALA A 257 -8.31 -1.20 -3.30
C ALA A 257 -8.84 -1.48 -1.87
N GLU A 258 -8.23 -2.42 -1.16
CA GLU A 258 -8.55 -2.68 0.25
C GLU A 258 -8.18 -1.48 1.14
N ALA A 259 -6.99 -0.90 0.94
CA ALA A 259 -6.57 0.29 1.65
C ALA A 259 -7.55 1.45 1.43
N HIS A 260 -8.00 1.64 0.18
CA HIS A 260 -8.98 2.66 -0.14
C HIS A 260 -10.32 2.42 0.56
N ARG A 261 -10.84 1.19 0.52
CA ARG A 261 -12.08 0.83 1.21
C ARG A 261 -11.99 1.12 2.71
N ILE A 262 -10.87 0.76 3.33
CA ILE A 262 -10.65 0.96 4.77
C ILE A 262 -10.53 2.43 5.13
N LEU A 263 -9.82 3.23 4.34
CA LEU A 263 -9.74 4.67 4.51
C LEU A 263 -11.13 5.33 4.44
N MET A 264 -12.02 4.82 3.56
CA MET A 264 -13.34 5.42 3.37
C MET A 264 -14.37 5.04 4.44
N ARG A 265 -14.27 3.83 5.03
CA ARG A 265 -15.34 3.37 5.95
C ARG A 265 -14.89 2.49 7.11
N GLY A 266 -13.60 2.33 7.29
CA GLY A 266 -13.05 1.45 8.32
C GLY A 266 -12.96 0.00 7.88
N GLY A 267 -12.39 -0.81 8.75
CA GLY A 267 -12.08 -2.22 8.53
C GLY A 267 -10.66 -2.56 8.94
N VAL A 268 -10.32 -3.82 8.81
CA VAL A 268 -8.94 -4.28 8.94
C VAL A 268 -8.58 -5.18 7.77
N PHE A 269 -7.39 -4.98 7.23
CA PHE A 269 -6.77 -5.84 6.23
C PHE A 269 -5.69 -6.66 6.90
N LEU A 270 -5.66 -7.95 6.59
CA LEU A 270 -4.66 -8.89 7.09
C LEU A 270 -4.01 -9.63 5.92
N TYR A 271 -2.73 -9.42 5.77
CA TYR A 271 -1.87 -10.27 4.98
C TYR A 271 -0.66 -10.68 5.82
N PRO A 272 -0.91 -11.51 6.85
CA PRO A 272 0.07 -11.81 7.87
C PRO A 272 1.16 -12.74 7.32
N ARG A 273 2.22 -12.89 8.09
CA ARG A 273 3.13 -14.02 7.96
C ARG A 273 2.33 -15.33 8.10
N ASP A 274 2.69 -16.32 7.32
CA ASP A 274 2.08 -17.65 7.36
C ASP A 274 3.13 -18.76 7.27
N SER A 275 2.75 -19.99 7.60
CA SER A 275 3.63 -21.17 7.58
C SER A 275 3.72 -21.84 6.21
N LYS A 276 3.05 -21.31 5.18
CA LYS A 276 3.09 -21.86 3.83
C LYS A 276 4.48 -21.78 3.19
N ASP A 277 5.19 -20.70 3.50
CA ASP A 277 6.57 -20.51 3.10
C ASP A 277 7.33 -19.86 4.27
N PRO A 278 7.87 -20.68 5.20
CA PRO A 278 8.56 -20.16 6.39
C PRO A 278 9.79 -19.30 6.08
N SER A 279 10.35 -19.42 4.87
CA SER A 279 11.50 -18.62 4.42
C SER A 279 11.11 -17.15 4.10
N LYS A 280 9.81 -16.89 3.88
CA LYS A 280 9.31 -15.57 3.56
C LYS A 280 8.55 -14.97 4.75
N PRO A 281 9.00 -13.84 5.28
CA PRO A 281 8.35 -13.17 6.43
C PRO A 281 6.99 -12.54 6.08
N GLY A 282 6.52 -12.69 4.86
CA GLY A 282 5.27 -12.16 4.33
C GLY A 282 5.27 -12.17 2.80
N ARG A 283 4.26 -11.56 2.20
CA ARG A 283 4.10 -11.52 0.73
C ARG A 283 4.24 -10.12 0.17
N LEU A 284 3.87 -9.09 0.94
CA LEU A 284 3.93 -7.69 0.55
C LEU A 284 5.35 -7.14 0.78
N ARG A 285 5.70 -6.07 0.08
CA ARG A 285 7.02 -5.44 0.16
C ARG A 285 6.99 -4.28 1.15
N LEU A 286 8.01 -4.25 2.01
CA LEU A 286 8.09 -3.24 3.06
C LEU A 286 8.14 -1.81 2.49
N LEU A 287 9.05 -1.55 1.53
CA LEU A 287 9.30 -0.21 1.04
C LEU A 287 8.23 0.29 0.06
N TYR A 288 7.75 -0.57 -0.83
CA TYR A 288 6.88 -0.16 -1.93
C TYR A 288 5.40 -0.13 -1.55
N GLU A 289 4.99 -0.96 -0.60
CA GLU A 289 3.59 -1.19 -0.25
C GLU A 289 3.30 -0.92 1.23
N ALA A 290 3.98 -1.63 2.16
CA ALA A 290 3.62 -1.61 3.58
C ALA A 290 3.92 -0.26 4.25
N ASN A 291 5.07 0.36 3.99
CA ASN A 291 5.43 1.65 4.54
C ASN A 291 4.53 2.79 4.02
N PRO A 292 4.28 2.95 2.69
CA PRO A 292 3.39 4.00 2.20
C PRO A 292 1.96 3.86 2.73
N ILE A 293 1.39 2.66 2.70
CA ILE A 293 0.04 2.41 3.20
C ILE A 293 -0.02 2.57 4.73
N GLY A 294 1.00 2.08 5.45
CA GLY A 294 1.10 2.27 6.90
C GLY A 294 1.14 3.74 7.28
N PHE A 295 1.91 4.55 6.55
CA PHE A 295 1.98 5.99 6.77
C PHE A 295 0.61 6.65 6.57
N LEU A 296 -0.10 6.32 5.49
CA LEU A 296 -1.44 6.84 5.23
C LEU A 296 -2.43 6.41 6.33
N MET A 297 -2.41 5.16 6.76
CA MET A 297 -3.29 4.67 7.82
C MET A 297 -3.08 5.42 9.13
N GLU A 298 -1.83 5.60 9.56
CA GLU A 298 -1.52 6.32 10.81
C GLU A 298 -1.85 7.81 10.71
N GLN A 299 -1.58 8.45 9.57
CA GLN A 299 -1.97 9.84 9.31
C GLN A 299 -3.50 10.04 9.29
N ALA A 300 -4.25 9.00 8.99
CA ALA A 300 -5.72 8.99 9.05
C ALA A 300 -6.28 8.56 10.41
N GLY A 301 -5.45 8.30 11.42
CA GLY A 301 -5.87 7.86 12.77
C GLY A 301 -6.14 6.37 12.90
N GLY A 302 -5.84 5.58 11.87
CA GLY A 302 -5.78 4.12 11.94
C GLY A 302 -4.45 3.63 12.50
N ARG A 303 -4.11 2.36 12.23
CA ARG A 303 -2.86 1.73 12.66
C ARG A 303 -2.35 0.77 11.58
N ALA A 304 -1.03 0.59 11.53
CA ALA A 304 -0.38 -0.42 10.70
C ALA A 304 0.68 -1.18 11.51
N SER A 305 0.74 -2.50 11.33
CA SER A 305 1.57 -3.39 12.14
C SER A 305 2.01 -4.62 11.33
N THR A 306 3.07 -5.27 11.78
CA THR A 306 3.41 -6.63 11.33
C THR A 306 2.53 -7.70 11.98
N GLY A 307 1.68 -7.29 12.92
CA GLY A 307 1.00 -8.14 13.91
C GLY A 307 1.71 -8.12 15.26
N GLN A 308 2.99 -7.75 15.31
CA GLN A 308 3.80 -7.74 16.52
C GLN A 308 4.42 -6.37 16.84
N VAL A 309 4.86 -5.65 15.79
CA VAL A 309 5.50 -4.34 15.94
C VAL A 309 4.87 -3.32 15.00
N PRO A 310 4.86 -2.03 15.36
CA PRO A 310 4.37 -0.97 14.50
C PRO A 310 5.12 -0.95 13.16
N MET A 311 4.38 -0.91 12.04
CA MET A 311 4.95 -1.04 10.69
C MET A 311 6.00 0.01 10.40
N LEU A 312 5.74 1.26 10.72
CA LEU A 312 6.63 2.39 10.38
C LEU A 312 7.95 2.40 11.16
N THR A 313 8.11 1.53 12.18
CA THR A 313 9.35 1.40 12.96
C THR A 313 10.26 0.30 12.44
N VAL A 314 9.80 -0.51 11.50
CA VAL A 314 10.60 -1.59 10.94
C VAL A 314 11.76 -1.01 10.13
N GLN A 315 12.99 -1.42 10.49
CA GLN A 315 14.18 -1.06 9.74
C GLN A 315 14.31 -1.95 8.50
N PRO A 316 14.26 -1.39 7.27
CA PRO A 316 14.48 -2.16 6.07
C PRO A 316 15.91 -2.73 6.00
N THR A 317 16.03 -3.94 5.48
CA THR A 317 17.31 -4.65 5.29
C THR A 317 17.64 -4.88 3.81
N GLY A 318 16.73 -4.56 2.91
CA GLY A 318 16.90 -4.66 1.45
C GLY A 318 15.72 -4.02 0.72
N LEU A 319 15.91 -3.64 -0.54
CA LEU A 319 14.88 -2.97 -1.36
C LEU A 319 13.61 -3.79 -1.49
N HIS A 320 13.75 -5.09 -1.72
CA HIS A 320 12.62 -5.98 -1.97
C HIS A 320 12.24 -6.83 -0.74
N GLN A 321 12.57 -6.33 0.47
CA GLN A 321 12.21 -7.01 1.72
C GLN A 321 10.71 -7.24 1.79
N ARG A 322 10.31 -8.51 1.96
CA ARG A 322 8.92 -8.90 2.19
C ARG A 322 8.57 -8.83 3.67
N ILE A 323 7.31 -8.58 3.97
CA ILE A 323 6.81 -8.44 5.34
C ILE A 323 5.35 -8.86 5.43
N GLY A 324 4.93 -9.34 6.61
CA GLY A 324 3.52 -9.48 6.95
C GLY A 324 2.92 -8.10 7.29
N LEU A 325 1.68 -7.86 6.87
CA LEU A 325 1.03 -6.57 7.02
C LEU A 325 -0.39 -6.70 7.57
N VAL A 326 -0.67 -5.93 8.61
CA VAL A 326 -2.00 -5.73 9.19
C VAL A 326 -2.22 -4.22 9.29
N PHE A 327 -3.30 -3.70 8.75
CA PHE A 327 -3.63 -2.28 8.86
C PHE A 327 -5.13 -2.01 8.88
N GLY A 328 -5.51 -0.87 9.43
CA GLY A 328 -6.89 -0.39 9.41
C GLY A 328 -7.33 0.27 10.71
N SER A 329 -8.57 0.00 11.10
CA SER A 329 -9.18 0.50 12.33
C SER A 329 -8.33 0.14 13.54
N LYS A 330 -7.98 1.15 14.33
CA LYS A 330 -6.97 1.06 15.39
C LYS A 330 -7.27 -0.05 16.40
N GLU A 331 -8.50 -0.13 16.91
CA GLU A 331 -8.88 -1.15 17.90
C GLU A 331 -8.72 -2.58 17.36
N GLU A 332 -8.97 -2.79 16.07
CA GLU A 332 -8.84 -4.12 15.45
C GLU A 332 -7.36 -4.52 15.31
N VAL A 333 -6.51 -3.59 14.87
CA VAL A 333 -5.07 -3.85 14.75
C VAL A 333 -4.43 -4.07 16.12
N GLU A 334 -4.74 -3.24 17.12
CA GLU A 334 -4.26 -3.39 18.51
C GLU A 334 -4.70 -4.71 19.14
N ARG A 335 -5.90 -5.21 18.79
CA ARG A 335 -6.36 -6.52 19.22
C ARG A 335 -5.49 -7.63 18.65
N ILE A 336 -5.15 -7.56 17.37
CA ILE A 336 -4.28 -8.55 16.72
C ILE A 336 -2.89 -8.54 17.35
N GLU A 337 -2.31 -7.34 17.59
CA GLU A 337 -1.02 -7.21 18.29
C GLU A 337 -1.08 -7.84 19.70
N ARG A 338 -2.15 -7.57 20.45
CA ARG A 338 -2.34 -8.17 21.77
C ARG A 338 -2.39 -9.69 21.71
N TYR A 339 -3.10 -10.28 20.72
CA TYR A 339 -3.16 -11.73 20.58
C TYR A 339 -1.80 -12.36 20.25
N HIS A 340 -0.93 -11.63 19.56
CA HIS A 340 0.46 -12.08 19.35
C HIS A 340 1.32 -11.97 20.60
N ALA A 341 1.01 -11.05 21.52
CA ALA A 341 1.73 -10.87 22.78
C ALA A 341 1.24 -11.79 23.90
N GLU A 342 0.00 -12.28 23.82
CA GLU A 342 -0.56 -13.22 24.79
C GLU A 342 0.10 -14.59 24.64
N PRO A 343 0.39 -15.31 25.75
CA PRO A 343 0.86 -16.69 25.68
C PRO A 343 -0.18 -17.53 24.91
N VAL A 344 0.29 -18.42 24.05
CA VAL A 344 -0.59 -19.39 23.40
C VAL A 344 -1.00 -20.42 24.46
N GLU A 345 -2.10 -20.20 25.15
CA GLU A 345 -2.75 -21.26 25.92
C GLU A 345 -3.40 -22.20 24.92
N TRP A 346 -2.79 -23.34 24.72
CA TRP A 346 -3.38 -24.46 23.99
C TRP A 346 -4.54 -25.00 24.84
N HIS A 347 -5.72 -24.45 24.67
CA HIS A 347 -6.92 -25.15 25.12
C HIS A 347 -7.28 -26.18 24.07
N ASP A 348 -6.90 -27.42 24.31
CA ASP A 348 -7.29 -28.62 23.56
C ASP A 348 -8.82 -28.89 23.61
N GLU A 349 -9.61 -27.92 24.09
CA GLU A 349 -11.05 -28.05 24.31
C GLU A 349 -11.87 -28.39 23.06
N HIS A 350 -11.27 -28.29 21.85
CA HIS A 350 -11.98 -28.54 20.61
C HIS A 350 -11.48 -29.76 19.82
N ASN A 351 -10.57 -30.54 20.36
CA ASN A 351 -10.21 -31.82 19.75
C ASN A 351 -10.98 -32.96 20.44
N PRO A 352 -11.99 -33.57 19.77
CA PRO A 352 -12.79 -34.66 20.37
C PRO A 352 -11.95 -35.86 20.80
N LEU A 353 -10.73 -36.03 20.26
CA LEU A 353 -9.82 -37.12 20.59
C LEU A 353 -9.03 -36.89 21.89
N PHE A 354 -8.93 -35.64 22.34
CA PHE A 354 -8.19 -35.26 23.55
C PHE A 354 -9.06 -34.56 24.61
N SER A 355 -10.37 -34.46 24.36
CA SER A 355 -11.32 -33.95 25.33
C SER A 355 -11.49 -34.98 26.48
N GLU A 356 -11.99 -34.50 27.63
CA GLU A 356 -12.28 -35.33 28.82
C GLU A 356 -13.14 -36.58 28.56
N ARG A 357 -13.71 -36.71 27.36
CA ARG A 357 -14.53 -37.84 26.92
C ARG A 357 -13.79 -38.77 25.93
N GLY A 358 -12.47 -38.67 25.81
CA GLY A 358 -11.69 -39.55 24.94
C GLY A 358 -11.77 -41.01 25.38
N LEU A 359 -11.76 -41.93 24.39
CA LEU A 359 -11.87 -43.39 24.58
C LEU A 359 -10.72 -44.00 25.40
N PHE A 360 -9.75 -43.26 25.85
CA PHE A 360 -8.53 -43.70 26.53
C PHE A 360 -8.33 -43.12 27.92
N ARG A 361 -9.43 -42.78 28.63
CA ARG A 361 -9.36 -42.57 30.08
C ARG A 361 -9.61 -43.89 30.79
N ASP A 362 -8.66 -44.25 31.66
CA ASP A 362 -8.75 -45.27 32.68
C ASP A 362 -9.82 -44.95 33.71
#